data_5001fc945b809db524f4c39681dd6a30
#
_entry.id   5001fc945b809db524f4c39681dd6a30
#
_cell.length_a   1.000
_cell.length_b   1.000
_cell.length_c   1.000
_cell.angle_alpha   90.00
_cell.angle_beta   90.00
_cell.angle_gamma   90.00
#
_symmetry.space_group_name_H-M   'P 1'
#
loop_
_entity.id
_entity.type
_entity.pdbx_description
1 polymer ?
#
loop_
_entity_poly.entity_id
_entity_poly.type
_entity_poly.pdbx_seq_one_letter_code
_entity_poly.pdbx_strand_id
1 'polypeptide(L)'
;DIRQIFLGKLIIARRFGQAQALDLIQKQRQICQGWYDHLVSDLPVVNAQAMDDLIVHSYRLYRDRASLHWLDYLEGQIRNNTLEGSLSAEE
;
A
#
# COMPACT_ATOMS: atom_id res chain seq x y z
N ASP A 1 -9.30 -6.47 10.68
CA ASP A 1 -8.10 -6.44 9.86
C ASP A 1 -7.70 -5.00 9.56
N ILE A 2 -6.44 -4.71 9.75
CA ILE A 2 -5.87 -3.37 9.56
C ILE A 2 -6.14 -2.86 8.13
N ARG A 3 -6.09 -3.76 7.15
CA ARG A 3 -6.32 -3.40 5.75
C ARG A 3 -7.75 -2.95 5.49
N GLN A 4 -8.71 -3.61 6.12
CA GLN A 4 -10.12 -3.24 5.99
C GLN A 4 -10.36 -1.88 6.66
N ILE A 5 -9.71 -1.63 7.79
CA ILE A 5 -9.78 -0.33 8.46
C ILE A 5 -9.23 0.76 7.56
N PHE A 6 -8.09 0.52 6.90
CA PHE A 6 -7.50 1.48 5.98
C PHE A 6 -8.43 1.77 4.80
N LEU A 7 -9.01 0.73 4.21
CA LEU A 7 -9.94 0.89 3.09
C LEU A 7 -11.13 1.76 3.47
N GLY A 8 -11.72 1.48 4.64
CA GLY A 8 -12.83 2.29 5.14
C GLY A 8 -12.46 3.74 5.35
N LYS A 9 -11.30 3.97 5.96
CA LYS A 9 -10.79 5.32 6.20
C LYS A 9 -10.54 6.05 4.89
N LEU A 10 -10.00 5.36 3.90
CA LEU A 10 -9.70 5.97 2.61
C LEU A 10 -10.97 6.36 1.87
N ILE A 11 -11.97 5.50 1.88
CA ILE A 11 -13.26 5.79 1.25
C ILE A 11 -13.90 7.02 1.89
N ILE A 12 -13.85 7.11 3.21
CA ILE A 12 -14.38 8.26 3.94
C ILE A 12 -13.56 9.51 3.64
N ALA A 13 -12.23 9.40 3.70
CA ALA A 13 -11.33 10.53 3.47
C ALA A 13 -11.53 11.13 2.09
N ARG A 14 -11.77 10.29 1.09
CA ARG A 14 -12.02 10.73 -0.28
C ARG A 14 -13.22 11.66 -0.39
N ARG A 15 -14.23 11.47 0.46
CA ARG A 15 -15.42 12.33 0.49
C ARG A 15 -15.14 13.72 1.03
N PHE A 16 -14.09 13.86 1.83
CA PHE A 16 -13.67 15.16 2.37
C PHE A 16 -12.72 15.90 1.42
N GLY A 17 -12.18 15.22 0.45
CA GLY A 17 -11.34 15.84 -0.56
C GLY A 17 -10.13 15.00 -0.95
N GLN A 18 -9.54 15.37 -2.07
CA GLN A 18 -8.38 14.69 -2.63
C GLN A 18 -7.18 14.78 -1.68
N ALA A 19 -6.98 15.94 -1.06
CA ALA A 19 -5.83 16.15 -0.17
C ALA A 19 -5.85 15.20 1.02
N GLN A 20 -7.01 14.97 1.61
CA GLN A 20 -7.16 14.07 2.74
C GLN A 20 -6.89 12.62 2.34
N ALA A 21 -7.39 12.21 1.18
CA ALA A 21 -7.15 10.87 0.66
C ALA A 21 -5.67 10.64 0.37
N LEU A 22 -5.00 11.60 -0.27
CA LEU A 22 -3.58 11.51 -0.57
C LEU A 22 -2.73 11.49 0.69
N ASP A 23 -3.09 12.29 1.69
CA ASP A 23 -2.37 12.29 2.98
C ASP A 23 -2.44 10.92 3.65
N LEU A 24 -3.63 10.31 3.65
CA LEU A 24 -3.82 8.98 4.22
C LEU A 24 -3.00 7.92 3.50
N ILE A 25 -2.96 7.99 2.16
CA ILE A 25 -2.15 7.08 1.34
C ILE A 25 -0.67 7.26 1.65
N GLN A 26 -0.19 8.49 1.77
CA GLN A 26 1.21 8.78 2.08
C GLN A 26 1.60 8.19 3.43
N LYS A 27 0.77 8.37 4.44
CA LYS A 27 1.02 7.82 5.77
C LYS A 27 1.06 6.30 5.75
N GLN A 28 0.12 5.69 5.06
CA GLN A 28 0.07 4.23 4.94
C GLN A 28 1.28 3.71 4.17
N ARG A 29 1.70 4.42 3.13
CA ARG A 29 2.90 4.04 2.38
C ARG A 29 4.14 4.06 3.26
N GLN A 30 4.29 5.08 4.10
CA GLN A 30 5.44 5.17 4.99
C GLN A 30 5.49 3.99 5.96
N ILE A 31 4.34 3.59 6.49
CA ILE A 31 4.23 2.43 7.38
C ILE A 31 4.61 1.15 6.63
N CYS A 32 4.06 0.93 5.45
CA CYS A 32 4.34 -0.25 4.64
C CYS A 32 5.79 -0.29 4.19
N GLN A 33 6.36 0.86 3.84
CA GLN A 33 7.76 0.95 3.43
C GLN A 33 8.68 0.57 4.59
N GLY A 34 8.37 1.03 5.80
CA GLY A 34 9.13 0.67 6.99
C GLY A 34 9.10 -0.83 7.25
N TRP A 35 7.93 -1.46 7.13
CA TRP A 35 7.81 -2.92 7.27
C TRP A 35 8.59 -3.66 6.20
N TYR A 36 8.50 -3.22 4.95
CA TYR A 36 9.20 -3.83 3.83
C TYR A 36 10.72 -3.74 4.03
N ASP A 37 11.22 -2.56 4.39
CA ASP A 37 12.65 -2.33 4.60
C ASP A 37 13.18 -3.21 5.74
N HIS A 38 12.40 -3.36 6.81
CA HIS A 38 12.74 -4.24 7.91
C HIS A 38 12.83 -5.70 7.46
N LEU A 39 11.88 -6.15 6.65
CA LEU A 39 11.88 -7.52 6.13
C LEU A 39 13.07 -7.77 5.20
N VAL A 40 13.41 -6.79 4.37
CA VAL A 40 14.56 -6.92 3.46
C VAL A 40 15.87 -7.03 4.24
N SER A 41 16.01 -6.26 5.32
CA SER A 41 17.23 -6.28 6.12
C SER A 41 17.35 -7.50 7.01
N ASP A 42 16.26 -8.22 7.25
CA ASP A 42 16.19 -9.36 8.16
C ASP A 42 16.03 -10.67 7.39
N LEU A 43 16.82 -10.85 6.32
CA LEU A 43 16.77 -12.07 5.52
C LEU A 43 17.27 -13.26 6.33
N PRO A 44 16.53 -14.39 6.32
CA PRO A 44 16.94 -15.57 7.08
C PRO A 44 18.19 -16.22 6.50
N VAL A 45 19.04 -16.75 7.40
CA VAL A 45 20.22 -17.52 7.01
C VAL A 45 19.77 -18.86 6.43
N VAL A 46 20.36 -19.25 5.30
CA VAL A 46 19.94 -20.46 4.59
C VAL A 46 20.43 -21.72 5.31
N ASN A 47 19.49 -22.45 5.92
CA ASN A 47 19.69 -23.80 6.43
C ASN A 47 18.38 -24.58 6.28
N ALA A 48 18.38 -25.87 6.65
CA ALA A 48 17.21 -26.72 6.46
C ALA A 48 15.98 -26.22 7.22
N GLN A 49 16.19 -25.64 8.39
CA GLN A 49 15.12 -25.08 9.22
C GLN A 49 14.71 -23.70 8.72
N ALA A 50 15.59 -23.02 8.02
CA ALA A 50 15.34 -21.72 7.47
C ALA A 50 14.39 -21.77 6.25
N MET A 51 14.14 -22.94 5.68
CA MET A 51 13.23 -23.05 4.55
C MET A 51 11.80 -22.65 4.93
N ASP A 52 11.31 -23.10 6.08
CA ASP A 52 9.98 -22.71 6.56
C ASP A 52 9.96 -21.22 6.87
N ASP A 53 11.00 -20.70 7.48
CA ASP A 53 11.13 -19.27 7.75
C ASP A 53 11.18 -18.48 6.44
N LEU A 54 11.87 -19.00 5.43
CA LEU A 54 11.95 -18.38 4.13
C LEU A 54 10.57 -18.31 3.46
N ILE A 55 9.79 -19.38 3.56
CA ILE A 55 8.44 -19.40 2.99
C ILE A 55 7.59 -18.28 3.61
N VAL A 56 7.57 -18.19 4.93
CA VAL A 56 6.80 -17.16 5.64
C VAL A 56 7.35 -15.77 5.35
N HIS A 57 8.67 -15.63 5.40
CA HIS A 57 9.33 -14.34 5.20
C HIS A 57 9.11 -13.82 3.78
N SER A 58 9.28 -14.68 2.78
CA SER A 58 9.07 -14.30 1.39
C SER A 58 7.62 -13.93 1.11
N TYR A 59 6.67 -14.65 1.71
CA TYR A 59 5.26 -14.29 1.59
C TYR A 59 4.99 -12.88 2.11
N ARG A 60 5.53 -12.54 3.29
CA ARG A 60 5.37 -11.21 3.88
C ARG A 60 6.04 -10.14 3.02
N LEU A 61 7.21 -10.45 2.48
CA LEU A 61 7.96 -9.54 1.62
C LEU A 61 7.16 -9.20 0.36
N TYR A 62 6.67 -10.22 -0.33
CA TYR A 62 5.89 -10.03 -1.55
C TYR A 62 4.55 -9.34 -1.25
N ARG A 63 3.93 -9.67 -0.13
CA ARG A 63 2.69 -9.03 0.30
C ARG A 63 2.89 -7.53 0.52
N ASP A 64 3.94 -7.15 1.24
CA ASP A 64 4.21 -5.74 1.52
C ASP A 64 4.62 -5.00 0.26
N ARG A 65 5.37 -5.66 -0.62
CA ARG A 65 5.72 -5.10 -1.93
C ARG A 65 4.48 -4.86 -2.77
N ALA A 66 3.56 -5.79 -2.78
CA ALA A 66 2.30 -5.64 -3.49
C ALA A 66 1.46 -4.50 -2.90
N SER A 67 1.47 -4.35 -1.58
CA SER A 67 0.77 -3.26 -0.91
C SER A 67 1.33 -1.90 -1.32
N LEU A 68 2.65 -1.77 -1.38
CA LEU A 68 3.32 -0.54 -1.83
C LEU A 68 2.94 -0.22 -3.27
N HIS A 69 2.95 -1.23 -4.13
CA HIS A 69 2.59 -1.08 -5.54
C HIS A 69 1.15 -0.62 -5.69
N TRP A 70 0.26 -1.19 -4.89
CA TRP A 70 -1.15 -0.82 -4.89
C TRP A 70 -1.35 0.61 -4.41
N LEU A 71 -0.63 1.03 -3.36
CA LEU A 71 -0.72 2.40 -2.87
C LEU A 71 -0.23 3.41 -3.92
N ASP A 72 0.82 3.07 -4.66
CA ASP A 72 1.29 3.89 -5.77
C ASP A 72 0.23 4.01 -6.86
N TYR A 73 -0.41 2.90 -7.18
CA TYR A 73 -1.50 2.87 -8.16
C TYR A 73 -2.66 3.75 -7.70
N LEU A 74 -3.07 3.62 -6.43
CA LEU A 74 -4.15 4.44 -5.88
C LEU A 74 -3.83 5.92 -5.91
N GLU A 75 -2.60 6.28 -5.51
CA GLU A 75 -2.18 7.66 -5.55
C GLU A 75 -2.33 8.25 -6.95
N GLY A 76 -1.85 7.51 -7.94
CA GLY A 76 -2.00 7.93 -9.34
C GLY A 76 -3.45 8.09 -9.77
N GLN A 77 -4.30 7.14 -9.38
CA GLN A 77 -5.71 7.18 -9.73
C GLN A 77 -6.43 8.35 -9.05
N ILE A 78 -6.13 8.61 -7.80
CA ILE A 78 -6.77 9.71 -7.07
C ILE A 78 -6.32 11.06 -7.64
N ARG A 79 -5.03 11.21 -7.97
CA ARG A 79 -4.53 12.44 -8.60
C ARG A 79 -5.14 12.66 -9.98
N ASN A 80 -5.23 11.59 -10.77
CA ASN A 80 -5.77 11.66 -12.12
C ASN A 80 -7.29 11.76 -12.14
N ASN A 81 -7.94 11.22 -11.12
CA ASN A 81 -9.40 11.18 -11.06
C ASN A 81 -10.01 12.58 -11.03
N THR A 82 -9.30 13.57 -10.51
CA THR A 82 -9.74 14.95 -10.55
C THR A 82 -9.82 15.45 -12.00
N LEU A 83 -8.80 15.08 -12.81
CA LEU A 83 -8.78 15.42 -14.24
C LEU A 83 -9.77 14.57 -15.03
N GLU A 84 -9.80 13.26 -14.75
CA GLU A 84 -10.72 12.34 -15.41
C GLU A 84 -12.17 12.62 -15.06
N GLY A 85 -12.43 13.08 -13.85
CA GLY A 85 -13.76 13.51 -13.45
C GLY A 85 -14.27 14.64 -14.32
N SER A 86 -13.38 15.57 -14.66
CA SER A 86 -13.70 16.65 -15.60
C SER A 86 -13.90 16.13 -17.00
N LEU A 87 -13.03 15.20 -17.43
CA LEU A 87 -13.13 14.61 -18.77
C LEU A 87 -14.37 13.72 -18.90
N SER A 88 -14.67 12.94 -17.89
CA SER A 88 -15.83 12.06 -17.87
C SER A 88 -17.13 12.84 -17.92
N ALA A 89 -17.15 14.03 -17.34
CA ALA A 89 -18.32 14.90 -17.38
C ALA A 89 -18.58 15.42 -18.80
N GLU A 90 -17.57 15.40 -19.66
CA GLU A 90 -17.68 15.82 -21.06
C GLU A 90 -18.16 14.69 -21.98
N GLU A 91 -18.08 13.46 -21.50
CA GLU A 91 -18.56 12.30 -22.25
C GLU A 91 -20.05 12.07 -22.02
#